data_895abb71e1f5a903be384985be444bee
#
_entry.id   895abb71e1f5a903be384985be444bee
#
_cell.length_a   1.000
_cell.length_b   1.000
_cell.length_c   1.000
_cell.angle_alpha   90.00
_cell.angle_beta   90.00
_cell.angle_gamma   90.00
#
_symmetry.space_group_name_H-M   'P 1'
#
loop_
_entity.id
_entity.type
_entity.pdbx_description
1 polymer ?
#
loop_
_entity_poly.entity_id
_entity_poly.type
_entity_poly.pdbx_seq_one_letter_code
_entity_poly.pdbx_strand_id
1 'polypeptide(L)'
;MIRYNKRQWLNSEDSPSTGNIVCFDGDITHNGNVARNMFISISDCYNAGRLHMTEDDSVEDFVKKITLLRDELTNFINHLNT
;
A
#
# COMPACT_ATOMS: atom_id res chain seq x y z
N MET A 1 9.93 11.12 11.32
CA MET A 1 9.06 12.07 10.59
C MET A 1 8.16 11.29 9.64
N ILE A 2 6.88 11.60 9.63
CA ILE A 2 5.93 10.99 8.70
C ILE A 2 5.80 11.92 7.49
N ARG A 3 6.04 11.39 6.28
CA ARG A 3 5.97 12.13 5.04
C ARG A 3 4.62 11.94 4.34
N TYR A 4 4.04 10.75 4.47
CA TYR A 4 2.75 10.41 3.88
C TYR A 4 2.11 9.30 4.71
N ASN A 5 0.84 9.48 5.05
CA ASN A 5 0.10 8.45 5.79
C ASN A 5 -1.38 8.66 5.48
N LYS A 6 -1.93 7.77 4.67
CA LYS A 6 -3.32 7.90 4.23
C LYS A 6 -4.00 6.54 4.19
N ARG A 7 -5.20 6.50 4.75
CA ARG A 7 -6.12 5.38 4.57
C ARG A 7 -7.21 5.80 3.59
N GLN A 8 -7.48 4.94 2.62
CA GLN A 8 -8.55 5.11 1.67
C GLN A 8 -9.50 3.92 1.77
N TRP A 9 -10.75 4.19 2.04
CA TRP A 9 -11.79 3.18 2.03
C TRP A 9 -12.13 2.80 0.59
N LEU A 10 -12.30 1.50 0.36
CA LEU A 10 -12.55 0.95 -0.99
C LEU A 10 -14.01 0.59 -1.20
N ASN A 11 -14.87 0.89 -0.23
CA ASN A 11 -16.30 0.60 -0.28
C ASN A 11 -17.09 1.89 -0.07
N SER A 12 -18.33 1.90 -0.57
CA SER A 12 -19.25 3.00 -0.31
C SER A 12 -19.62 3.02 1.17
N GLU A 13 -20.03 4.19 1.68
CA GLU A 13 -20.36 4.41 3.09
C GLU A 13 -21.46 3.48 3.60
N ASP A 14 -22.39 3.09 2.75
CA ASP A 14 -23.51 2.24 3.08
C ASP A 14 -23.23 0.75 2.87
N SER A 15 -22.02 0.40 2.47
CA SER A 15 -21.62 -1.00 2.30
C SER A 15 -21.22 -1.62 3.63
N PRO A 16 -21.62 -2.86 3.92
CA PRO A 16 -21.17 -3.57 5.11
C PRO A 16 -19.73 -4.05 5.02
N SER A 17 -19.12 -3.94 3.85
CA SER A 17 -17.72 -4.35 3.62
C SER A 17 -16.76 -3.30 4.18
N THR A 18 -15.56 -3.72 4.58
CA THR A 18 -14.58 -2.84 5.21
C THR A 18 -13.24 -2.80 4.46
N GLY A 19 -13.27 -2.98 3.14
CA GLY A 19 -12.05 -2.92 2.34
C GLY A 19 -11.39 -1.55 2.40
N ASN A 20 -10.07 -1.54 2.60
CA ASN A 20 -9.33 -0.29 2.63
C ASN A 20 -7.87 -0.50 2.23
N ILE A 21 -7.22 0.59 1.84
CA ILE A 21 -5.80 0.63 1.56
C ILE A 21 -5.16 1.69 2.44
N VAL A 22 -4.00 1.38 3.00
CA VAL A 22 -3.18 2.34 3.72
C VAL A 22 -1.86 2.47 2.99
N CYS A 23 -1.48 3.71 2.68
CA CYS A 23 -0.19 4.03 2.09
C CYS A 23 0.61 4.83 3.11
N PHE A 24 1.83 4.40 3.37
CA PHE A 24 2.68 4.99 4.40
C PHE A 24 4.09 5.24 3.87
N ASP A 25 4.63 6.42 4.20
CA ASP A 25 6.02 6.79 4.00
C ASP A 25 6.47 7.58 5.23
N GLY A 26 7.40 7.04 5.99
CA GLY A 26 7.87 7.69 7.19
C GLY A 26 9.12 7.05 7.76
N ASP A 27 9.63 7.62 8.83
CA ASP A 27 10.78 7.10 9.53
C ASP A 27 10.33 6.21 10.70
N ILE A 28 11.01 5.08 10.85
CA ILE A 28 10.81 4.18 11.98
C ILE A 28 12.13 4.07 12.74
N THR A 29 12.04 3.80 14.03
CA THR A 29 13.22 3.56 14.88
C THR A 29 13.27 2.08 15.23
N HIS A 30 14.40 1.45 14.94
CA HIS A 30 14.64 0.05 15.26
C HIS A 30 16.02 -0.09 15.86
N ASN A 31 16.10 -0.60 17.10
CA ASN A 31 17.37 -0.76 17.83
C ASN A 31 18.19 0.53 17.90
N GLY A 32 17.52 1.69 18.09
CA GLY A 32 18.18 2.98 18.19
C GLY A 32 18.54 3.61 16.83
N ASN A 33 18.33 2.90 15.73
CA ASN A 33 18.58 3.41 14.40
C ASN A 33 17.28 3.89 13.75
N VAL A 34 17.35 5.05 13.09
CA VAL A 34 16.21 5.61 12.35
C VAL A 34 16.38 5.27 10.89
N ALA A 35 15.35 4.68 10.30
CA ALA A 35 15.35 4.31 8.88
C ALA A 35 14.00 4.67 8.25
N ARG A 36 14.05 5.08 6.98
CA ARG A 36 12.85 5.33 6.20
C ARG A 36 12.15 4.02 5.89
N ASN A 37 10.84 4.00 6.07
CA ASN A 37 10.02 2.83 5.79
C ASN A 37 8.83 3.24 4.94
N MET A 38 8.51 2.40 3.95
CA MET A 38 7.36 2.60 3.07
C MET A 38 6.60 1.30 2.97
N PHE A 39 5.27 1.41 2.98
CA PHE A 39 4.45 0.22 2.75
C PHE A 39 3.09 0.59 2.19
N ILE A 40 2.47 -0.40 1.57
CA ILE A 40 1.06 -0.41 1.21
C ILE A 40 0.44 -1.59 1.93
N SER A 41 -0.66 -1.34 2.66
CA SER A 41 -1.44 -2.39 3.30
C SER A 41 -2.83 -2.40 2.68
N ILE A 42 -3.28 -3.57 2.24
CA ILE A 42 -4.61 -3.76 1.67
C ILE A 42 -5.33 -4.78 2.55
N SER A 43 -6.52 -4.44 2.99
CA SER A 43 -7.28 -5.31 3.88
C SER A 43 -8.77 -5.27 3.61
N ASP A 44 -9.46 -6.33 4.01
CA ASP A 44 -10.90 -6.40 4.07
C ASP A 44 -11.32 -7.05 5.39
N CYS A 45 -12.56 -7.53 5.50
CA CYS A 45 -13.10 -8.06 6.75
C CYS A 45 -12.30 -9.23 7.34
N TYR A 46 -11.62 -10.01 6.51
CA TYR A 46 -10.99 -11.26 6.93
C TYR A 46 -9.50 -11.34 6.61
N ASN A 47 -9.05 -10.58 5.64
CA ASN A 47 -7.70 -10.74 5.11
C ASN A 47 -6.98 -9.41 5.04
N ALA A 48 -5.67 -9.45 5.27
CA ALA A 48 -4.81 -8.29 5.10
C ALA A 48 -3.51 -8.74 4.45
N GLY A 49 -2.98 -7.89 3.58
CA GLY A 49 -1.70 -8.11 2.94
C GLY A 49 -0.90 -6.83 2.91
N ARG A 50 0.41 -6.93 2.93
CA ARG A 50 1.30 -5.77 2.93
C ARG A 50 2.42 -5.96 1.93
N LEU A 51 2.68 -4.91 1.15
CA LEU A 51 3.88 -4.74 0.36
C LEU A 51 4.71 -3.65 1.01
N HIS A 52 5.98 -3.92 1.27
CA HIS A 52 6.84 -2.95 1.93
C HIS A 52 8.17 -2.81 1.20
N MET A 53 8.82 -1.68 1.44
CA MET A 53 10.18 -1.46 0.98
C MET A 53 11.11 -2.33 1.83
N THR A 54 11.86 -3.23 1.19
CA THR A 54 12.82 -4.10 1.87
C THR A 54 14.13 -3.35 2.11
N GLU A 55 15.04 -3.95 2.90
CA GLU A 55 16.36 -3.37 3.16
C GLU A 55 17.18 -3.18 1.88
N ASP A 56 16.95 -4.03 0.89
CA ASP A 56 17.68 -3.99 -0.38
C ASP A 56 17.04 -3.07 -1.42
N ASP A 57 15.83 -2.57 -1.16
CA ASP A 57 15.12 -1.70 -2.09
C ASP A 57 15.52 -0.25 -1.91
N SER A 58 15.77 0.43 -3.03
CA SER A 58 15.77 1.89 -3.06
C SER A 58 14.33 2.40 -3.18
N VAL A 59 14.14 3.71 -3.01
CA VAL A 59 12.84 4.35 -3.26
C VAL A 59 12.40 4.08 -4.70
N GLU A 60 13.33 4.13 -5.66
CA GLU A 60 13.02 3.85 -7.07
C GLU A 60 12.54 2.42 -7.27
N ASP A 61 13.14 1.45 -6.59
CA ASP A 61 12.72 0.05 -6.67
C ASP A 61 11.30 -0.12 -6.14
N PHE A 62 10.98 0.54 -5.04
CA PHE A 62 9.63 0.49 -4.49
C PHE A 62 8.61 1.16 -5.41
N VAL A 63 8.98 2.29 -6.02
CA VAL A 63 8.12 2.96 -7.01
C VAL A 63 7.83 2.03 -8.20
N LYS A 64 8.83 1.30 -8.69
CA LYS A 64 8.63 0.32 -9.76
C LYS A 64 7.66 -0.78 -9.34
N LYS A 65 7.81 -1.28 -8.11
CA LYS A 65 6.94 -2.32 -7.57
C LYS A 65 5.47 -1.86 -7.54
N ILE A 66 5.20 -0.69 -7.01
CA ILE A 66 3.82 -0.19 -6.92
C ILE A 66 3.29 0.26 -8.28
N THR A 67 4.15 0.68 -9.20
CA THR A 67 3.75 0.99 -10.57
C THR A 67 3.24 -0.27 -11.29
N LEU A 68 3.94 -1.39 -11.13
CA LEU A 68 3.50 -2.67 -11.70
C LEU A 68 2.17 -3.13 -11.06
N LEU A 69 2.01 -2.91 -9.76
CA LEU A 69 0.75 -3.20 -9.08
C LEU A 69 -0.39 -2.35 -9.66
N ARG A 70 -0.18 -1.06 -9.81
CA ARG A 70 -1.17 -0.16 -10.42
C ARG A 70 -1.57 -0.62 -11.81
N ASP A 71 -0.58 -0.95 -12.64
CA ASP A 71 -0.81 -1.32 -14.02
C ASP A 71 -1.58 -2.64 -14.11
N GLU A 72 -1.26 -3.61 -13.26
CA GLU A 72 -1.99 -4.87 -13.21
C GLU A 72 -3.43 -4.68 -12.73
N LEU A 73 -3.65 -3.81 -11.74
CA LEU A 73 -5.00 -3.47 -11.31
C LEU A 73 -5.80 -2.83 -12.44
N THR A 74 -5.17 -1.95 -13.22
CA THR A 74 -5.79 -1.33 -14.39
C THR A 74 -6.19 -2.39 -15.41
N ASN A 75 -5.30 -3.34 -15.69
CA ASN A 75 -5.57 -4.43 -16.62
C ASN A 75 -6.75 -5.29 -16.16
N PHE A 76 -6.79 -5.59 -14.87
CA PHE A 76 -7.86 -6.40 -14.30
C PHE A 76 -9.21 -5.68 -14.36
N ILE A 77 -9.22 -4.39 -14.02
CA ILE A 77 -10.42 -3.55 -14.12
C ILE A 77 -10.95 -3.56 -15.56
N ASN A 78 -10.07 -3.38 -16.53
CA ASN A 78 -10.44 -3.38 -17.93
C ASN A 78 -11.01 -4.73 -18.35
N HIS A 79 -10.42 -5.83 -17.88
CA HIS A 79 -10.94 -7.18 -18.12
C HIS A 79 -12.37 -7.34 -17.57
N LEU A 80 -12.59 -6.86 -16.32
CA LEU A 80 -13.90 -7.00 -15.68
C LEU A 80 -14.99 -6.17 -16.35
N ASN A 81 -14.60 -5.12 -17.07
CA ASN A 81 -15.53 -4.21 -17.76
C ASN A 81 -15.81 -4.60 -19.21
N THR A 82 -15.32 -5.72 -19.68
CA THR A 82 -15.58 -6.18 -21.06
C THR A 82 -16.68 -7.22 -21.12
#